data_f00511088b5d178d0d724a487dfbfd03
#
_entry.id   f00511088b5d178d0d724a487dfbfd03
#
_cell.length_a   1.000
_cell.length_b   1.000
_cell.length_c   1.000
_cell.angle_alpha   90.00
_cell.angle_beta   90.00
_cell.angle_gamma   90.00
#
_symmetry.space_group_name_H-M   'P 1'
#
loop_
_entity.id
_entity.type
_entity.pdbx_description
1 polymer ?
#
loop_
_entity_poly.entity_id
_entity_poly.type
_entity_poly.pdbx_seq_one_letter_code
_entity_poly.pdbx_strand_id
1 'polypeptide(L)'
;MNFGLSETQQHVKDAAHEFFSKELPMADVRKLIERDTAFDAALWKKVAEQGYTGMIFPEAYDGVGLGPVEMAAVLEEMGRALVPGPFVSTVLLAGTLLDAAASDEQKKTYLAPICRGEMRATLALLERSASWDPSAVRMDAKAVGDCFELTGEKLFVGDAAVADFIIVAARDVLLVVPSKSPGLTLTATPGVDLTRRLYRVSFDRVKVSGGDLLAKGDRASTALARALDIAAAGLSAEMVGGMQQLLDLTVSYAKTRTQFGRTIGSFQAVQHRCVDLFALVEGARSAAYYAAWALGHDASAAPLAVSVAKAWASDAYREAGNSAIQVQGGMGFTWENDAHLYYRRAKGSELLCGDATFHRDRIGKTLR
;
A
#
# COMPACT_ATOMS: atom_id res chain seq x y z
N MET A 1 10.24 -18.63 -21.27
CA MET A 1 9.94 -17.73 -20.14
C MET A 1 8.74 -18.34 -19.42
N ASN A 2 8.88 -18.71 -18.15
CA ASN A 2 7.75 -19.24 -17.36
C ASN A 2 7.07 -18.06 -16.69
N PHE A 3 5.80 -17.78 -17.02
CA PHE A 3 5.03 -16.67 -16.43
C PHE A 3 4.27 -17.06 -15.15
N GLY A 4 4.34 -18.34 -14.75
CA GLY A 4 3.75 -18.82 -13.51
C GLY A 4 4.66 -18.59 -12.30
N LEU A 5 4.06 -18.58 -11.11
CA LEU A 5 4.82 -18.62 -9.86
C LEU A 5 5.62 -19.91 -9.77
N SER A 6 6.81 -19.85 -9.17
CA SER A 6 7.55 -21.05 -8.78
C SER A 6 6.77 -21.78 -7.67
N GLU A 7 7.11 -23.05 -7.42
CA GLU A 7 6.50 -23.85 -6.35
C GLU A 7 6.64 -23.15 -4.99
N THR A 8 7.81 -22.59 -4.69
CA THR A 8 8.04 -21.83 -3.46
C THR A 8 7.17 -20.57 -3.39
N GLN A 9 7.05 -19.82 -4.48
CA GLN A 9 6.20 -18.61 -4.54
C GLN A 9 4.72 -18.95 -4.38
N GLN A 10 4.29 -20.08 -4.97
CA GLN A 10 2.93 -20.56 -4.79
C GLN A 10 2.66 -20.95 -3.33
N HIS A 11 3.59 -21.65 -2.68
CA HIS A 11 3.47 -21.98 -1.26
C HIS A 11 3.38 -20.73 -0.37
N VAL A 12 4.17 -19.68 -0.66
CA VAL A 12 4.06 -18.40 0.05
C VAL A 12 2.67 -17.77 -0.12
N LYS A 13 2.13 -17.80 -1.33
CA LYS A 13 0.78 -17.30 -1.62
C LYS A 13 -0.29 -18.09 -0.88
N ASP A 14 -0.23 -19.41 -0.95
CA ASP A 14 -1.21 -20.30 -0.32
C ASP A 14 -1.19 -20.15 1.21
N ALA A 15 0.00 -20.06 1.80
CA ALA A 15 0.16 -19.82 3.23
C ALA A 15 -0.43 -18.45 3.65
N ALA A 16 -0.22 -17.40 2.85
CA ALA A 16 -0.82 -16.10 3.09
C ALA A 16 -2.35 -16.14 2.97
N HIS A 17 -2.87 -16.85 1.97
CA HIS A 17 -4.31 -17.06 1.81
C HIS A 17 -4.94 -17.73 3.02
N GLU A 18 -4.35 -18.85 3.48
CA GLU A 18 -4.83 -19.59 4.66
C GLU A 18 -4.77 -18.71 5.91
N PHE A 19 -3.64 -18.03 6.13
CA PHE A 19 -3.45 -17.15 7.27
C PHE A 19 -4.51 -16.04 7.34
N PHE A 20 -4.67 -15.24 6.28
CA PHE A 20 -5.62 -14.13 6.31
C PHE A 20 -7.07 -14.57 6.32
N SER A 21 -7.41 -15.68 5.65
CA SER A 21 -8.76 -16.24 5.70
C SER A 21 -9.15 -16.68 7.11
N LYS A 22 -8.20 -17.19 7.89
CA LYS A 22 -8.42 -17.67 9.27
C LYS A 22 -8.38 -16.51 10.29
N GLU A 23 -7.37 -15.64 10.19
CA GLU A 23 -7.07 -14.65 11.23
C GLU A 23 -7.81 -13.31 11.03
N LEU A 24 -8.38 -13.07 9.83
CA LEU A 24 -9.08 -11.84 9.50
C LEU A 24 -10.35 -12.08 8.68
N PRO A 25 -11.36 -12.77 9.21
CA PRO A 25 -12.66 -12.87 8.54
C PRO A 25 -13.29 -11.49 8.37
N MET A 26 -14.12 -11.29 7.34
CA MET A 26 -14.72 -9.99 7.01
C MET A 26 -15.49 -9.34 8.18
N ALA A 27 -16.08 -10.16 9.06
CA ALA A 27 -16.73 -9.66 10.27
C ALA A 27 -15.77 -8.90 11.21
N ASP A 28 -14.49 -9.30 11.24
CA ASP A 28 -13.49 -8.63 12.06
C ASP A 28 -12.92 -7.40 11.33
N VAL A 29 -12.79 -7.42 10.00
CA VAL A 29 -12.52 -6.20 9.19
C VAL A 29 -13.57 -5.13 9.51
N ARG A 30 -14.86 -5.49 9.53
CA ARG A 30 -15.97 -4.57 9.85
C ARG A 30 -15.84 -3.96 11.25
N LYS A 31 -15.45 -4.74 12.26
CA LYS A 31 -15.18 -4.21 13.60
C LYS A 31 -13.98 -3.26 13.63
N LEU A 32 -12.93 -3.57 12.84
CA LEU A 32 -11.73 -2.76 12.78
C LEU A 32 -11.96 -1.40 12.12
N ILE A 33 -12.75 -1.34 11.06
CA ILE A 33 -13.07 -0.07 10.39
C ILE A 33 -13.94 0.88 11.23
N GLU A 34 -14.58 0.39 12.28
CA GLU A 34 -15.31 1.21 13.25
C GLU A 34 -14.39 1.87 14.28
N ARG A 35 -13.15 1.39 14.44
CA ARG A 35 -12.14 1.97 15.36
C ARG A 35 -11.51 3.22 14.74
N ASP A 36 -11.06 4.15 15.56
CA ASP A 36 -10.41 5.39 15.13
C ASP A 36 -9.18 5.16 14.26
N THR A 37 -8.38 4.13 14.55
CA THR A 37 -7.12 3.84 13.86
C THR A 37 -7.21 2.71 12.83
N ALA A 38 -8.30 1.94 12.79
CA ALA A 38 -8.44 0.71 12.00
C ALA A 38 -7.26 -0.29 12.21
N PHE A 39 -6.68 -0.32 13.40
CA PHE A 39 -5.51 -1.12 13.76
C PHE A 39 -5.82 -2.12 14.87
N ASP A 40 -5.21 -3.29 14.77
CA ASP A 40 -5.24 -4.33 15.80
C ASP A 40 -3.82 -4.83 16.08
N ALA A 41 -3.35 -4.60 17.30
CA ALA A 41 -1.99 -4.97 17.70
C ALA A 41 -1.79 -6.50 17.77
N ALA A 42 -2.84 -7.27 18.07
CA ALA A 42 -2.74 -8.74 18.10
C ALA A 42 -2.62 -9.31 16.68
N LEU A 43 -3.40 -8.80 15.73
CA LEU A 43 -3.26 -9.17 14.32
C LEU A 43 -1.88 -8.75 13.78
N TRP A 44 -1.42 -7.54 14.10
CA TRP A 44 -0.09 -7.05 13.67
C TRP A 44 1.04 -7.96 14.15
N LYS A 45 0.97 -8.38 15.42
CA LYS A 45 1.93 -9.33 15.98
C LYS A 45 1.92 -10.65 15.23
N LYS A 46 0.75 -11.22 14.92
CA LYS A 46 0.62 -12.44 14.13
C LYS A 46 1.19 -12.27 12.72
N VAL A 47 0.95 -11.12 12.05
CA VAL A 47 1.53 -10.77 10.74
C VAL A 47 3.06 -10.76 10.81
N ALA A 48 3.63 -10.23 11.88
CA ALA A 48 5.08 -10.23 12.10
C ALA A 48 5.63 -11.63 12.40
N GLU A 49 4.92 -12.45 13.19
CA GLU A 49 5.28 -13.85 13.47
C GLU A 49 5.31 -14.72 12.21
N GLN A 50 4.54 -14.36 11.16
CA GLN A 50 4.64 -14.98 9.84
C GLN A 50 5.81 -14.45 9.00
N GLY A 51 6.59 -13.50 9.52
CA GLY A 51 7.70 -12.87 8.81
C GLY A 51 7.29 -11.81 7.78
N TYR A 52 6.00 -11.48 7.64
CA TYR A 52 5.54 -10.58 6.57
C TYR A 52 6.04 -9.14 6.76
N THR A 53 6.25 -8.66 7.98
CA THR A 53 6.80 -7.32 8.25
C THR A 53 8.26 -7.16 7.86
N GLY A 54 9.01 -8.27 7.83
CA GLY A 54 10.43 -8.32 7.46
C GLY A 54 10.68 -8.97 6.09
N MET A 55 9.65 -9.35 5.34
CA MET A 55 9.75 -10.27 4.21
C MET A 55 10.76 -9.86 3.13
N ILE A 56 10.87 -8.58 2.79
CA ILE A 56 11.75 -8.06 1.73
C ILE A 56 13.06 -7.49 2.24
N PHE A 57 13.30 -7.53 3.55
CA PHE A 57 14.48 -6.93 4.15
C PHE A 57 15.56 -7.98 4.45
N PRO A 58 16.85 -7.55 4.53
CA PRO A 58 17.96 -8.48 4.77
C PRO A 58 17.87 -9.18 6.13
N GLU A 59 18.30 -10.44 6.19
CA GLU A 59 18.40 -11.23 7.44
C GLU A 59 19.29 -10.57 8.50
N ALA A 60 20.29 -9.78 8.08
CA ALA A 60 21.16 -9.02 8.99
C ALA A 60 20.40 -8.02 9.87
N TYR A 61 19.15 -7.70 9.54
CA TYR A 61 18.25 -6.82 10.28
C TYR A 61 16.92 -7.52 10.62
N ASP A 62 16.98 -8.81 10.92
CA ASP A 62 15.85 -9.66 11.28
C ASP A 62 14.77 -9.75 10.17
N GLY A 63 15.16 -9.50 8.92
CA GLY A 63 14.32 -9.71 7.75
C GLY A 63 14.36 -11.16 7.28
N VAL A 64 13.54 -11.48 6.28
CA VAL A 64 13.42 -12.84 5.69
C VAL A 64 14.19 -12.96 4.37
N GLY A 65 14.51 -11.84 3.72
CA GLY A 65 15.28 -11.81 2.48
C GLY A 65 14.53 -12.33 1.24
N LEU A 66 13.19 -12.31 1.25
CA LEU A 66 12.38 -12.69 0.08
C LEU A 66 12.42 -11.60 -1.00
N GLY A 67 12.04 -11.98 -2.21
CA GLY A 67 12.00 -11.06 -3.35
C GLY A 67 10.69 -10.28 -3.51
N PRO A 68 10.67 -9.32 -4.46
CA PRO A 68 9.46 -8.55 -4.74
C PRO A 68 8.31 -9.38 -5.31
N VAL A 69 8.57 -10.55 -5.91
CA VAL A 69 7.52 -11.45 -6.43
C VAL A 69 6.78 -12.12 -5.26
N GLU A 70 7.50 -12.59 -4.25
CA GLU A 70 6.92 -13.14 -3.01
C GLU A 70 6.14 -12.07 -2.24
N MET A 71 6.67 -10.84 -2.20
CA MET A 71 5.94 -9.69 -1.66
C MET A 71 4.61 -9.48 -2.41
N ALA A 72 4.62 -9.50 -3.74
CA ALA A 72 3.41 -9.33 -4.53
C ALA A 72 2.39 -10.45 -4.25
N ALA A 73 2.84 -11.69 -4.08
CA ALA A 73 1.99 -12.83 -3.76
C ALA A 73 1.28 -12.67 -2.40
N VAL A 74 2.00 -12.23 -1.36
CA VAL A 74 1.41 -11.96 -0.04
C VAL A 74 0.46 -10.76 -0.10
N LEU A 75 0.84 -9.68 -0.79
CA LEU A 75 -0.01 -8.48 -0.92
C LEU A 75 -1.29 -8.72 -1.71
N GLU A 76 -1.26 -9.62 -2.70
CA GLU A 76 -2.49 -10.05 -3.36
C GLU A 76 -3.47 -10.67 -2.36
N GLU A 77 -3.02 -11.54 -1.47
CA GLU A 77 -3.88 -12.15 -0.45
C GLU A 77 -4.29 -11.14 0.65
N MET A 78 -3.42 -10.18 1.00
CA MET A 78 -3.81 -9.06 1.87
C MET A 78 -4.91 -8.20 1.24
N GLY A 79 -4.84 -7.95 -0.07
CA GLY A 79 -5.88 -7.24 -0.82
C GLY A 79 -7.19 -8.01 -0.86
N ARG A 80 -7.13 -9.33 -1.07
CA ARG A 80 -8.28 -10.23 -1.04
C ARG A 80 -8.99 -10.20 0.32
N ALA A 81 -8.23 -10.23 1.41
CA ALA A 81 -8.75 -10.16 2.77
C ALA A 81 -9.08 -8.73 3.24
N LEU A 82 -8.84 -7.71 2.42
CA LEU A 82 -9.04 -6.29 2.74
C LEU A 82 -8.32 -5.88 4.03
N VAL A 83 -7.07 -6.33 4.23
CA VAL A 83 -6.28 -6.13 5.45
C VAL A 83 -6.19 -4.65 5.79
N PRO A 84 -6.65 -4.21 6.99
CA PRO A 84 -6.52 -2.83 7.44
C PRO A 84 -5.19 -2.57 8.14
N GLY A 85 -4.86 -1.29 8.37
CA GLY A 85 -3.72 -0.88 9.17
C GLY A 85 -2.44 -0.63 8.39
N PRO A 86 -1.28 -0.56 9.09
CA PRO A 86 -0.12 0.19 8.65
C PRO A 86 0.87 -0.61 7.77
N PHE A 87 0.46 -1.69 7.10
CA PHE A 87 1.42 -2.50 6.33
C PHE A 87 2.10 -1.69 5.22
N VAL A 88 1.32 -0.98 4.41
CA VAL A 88 1.86 -0.17 3.31
C VAL A 88 2.74 0.97 3.83
N SER A 89 2.27 1.70 4.84
CA SER A 89 3.00 2.83 5.43
C SER A 89 4.27 2.39 6.14
N THR A 90 4.23 1.26 6.87
CA THR A 90 5.36 0.77 7.66
C THR A 90 6.34 -0.05 6.83
N VAL A 91 5.87 -1.07 6.12
CA VAL A 91 6.75 -2.01 5.43
C VAL A 91 7.18 -1.44 4.07
N LEU A 92 6.21 -1.10 3.21
CA LEU A 92 6.52 -0.75 1.83
C LEU A 92 7.13 0.66 1.69
N LEU A 93 6.70 1.63 2.49
CA LEU A 93 7.24 2.99 2.43
C LEU A 93 8.39 3.21 3.43
N ALA A 94 8.11 3.20 4.73
CA ALA A 94 9.12 3.55 5.73
C ALA A 94 10.25 2.51 5.82
N GLY A 95 9.93 1.21 5.84
CA GLY A 95 10.92 0.14 5.87
C GLY A 95 11.85 0.15 4.67
N THR A 96 11.31 0.34 3.46
CA THR A 96 12.11 0.46 2.23
C THR A 96 13.01 1.70 2.24
N LEU A 97 12.53 2.84 2.77
CA LEU A 97 13.37 4.03 2.93
C LEU A 97 14.53 3.77 3.89
N LEU A 98 14.27 3.11 5.02
CA LEU A 98 15.32 2.73 5.97
C LEU A 98 16.32 1.78 5.33
N ASP A 99 15.85 0.76 4.61
CA ASP A 99 16.75 -0.18 3.93
C ASP A 99 17.65 0.53 2.90
N ALA A 100 17.10 1.46 2.12
CA ALA A 100 17.82 2.17 1.07
C ALA A 100 18.72 3.30 1.59
N ALA A 101 18.34 3.98 2.68
CA ALA A 101 18.94 5.25 3.08
C ALA A 101 19.62 5.26 4.46
N ALA A 102 19.25 4.36 5.37
CA ALA A 102 19.79 4.38 6.73
C ALA A 102 21.22 3.81 6.81
N SER A 103 21.97 4.24 7.84
CA SER A 103 23.22 3.59 8.24
C SER A 103 22.92 2.24 8.90
N ASP A 104 23.95 1.40 9.06
CA ASP A 104 23.80 0.09 9.74
C ASP A 104 23.28 0.25 11.17
N GLU A 105 23.72 1.28 11.90
CA GLU A 105 23.25 1.58 13.23
C GLU A 105 21.77 2.01 13.23
N GLN A 106 21.38 2.86 12.28
CA GLN A 106 19.98 3.27 12.12
C GLN A 106 19.10 2.10 11.68
N LYS A 107 19.57 1.20 10.80
CA LYS A 107 18.84 -0.03 10.43
C LYS A 107 18.61 -0.93 11.65
N LYS A 108 19.61 -1.13 12.48
CA LYS A 108 19.44 -1.88 13.74
C LYS A 108 18.45 -1.22 14.69
N THR A 109 18.44 0.11 14.74
CA THR A 109 17.55 0.89 15.64
C THR A 109 16.10 0.93 15.14
N TYR A 110 15.88 1.04 13.83
CA TYR A 110 14.55 1.33 13.25
C TYR A 110 14.03 0.19 12.37
N LEU A 111 14.85 -0.40 11.49
CA LEU A 111 14.40 -1.42 10.54
C LEU A 111 14.22 -2.78 11.22
N ALA A 112 15.18 -3.23 12.01
CA ALA A 112 15.09 -4.51 12.69
C ALA A 112 13.84 -4.63 13.60
N PRO A 113 13.49 -3.62 14.44
CA PRO A 113 12.22 -3.64 15.17
C PRO A 113 10.97 -3.62 14.28
N ILE A 114 11.01 -3.01 13.09
CA ILE A 114 9.92 -3.12 12.10
C ILE A 114 9.80 -4.57 11.62
N CYS A 115 10.91 -5.22 11.27
CA CYS A 115 10.90 -6.63 10.83
C CYS A 115 10.30 -7.56 11.89
N ARG A 116 10.56 -7.30 13.18
CA ARG A 116 9.96 -8.05 14.29
C ARG A 116 8.53 -7.61 14.66
N GLY A 117 7.97 -6.58 13.98
CA GLY A 117 6.64 -6.04 14.27
C GLY A 117 6.54 -5.21 15.56
N GLU A 118 7.67 -4.89 16.20
CA GLU A 118 7.75 -4.12 17.44
C GLU A 118 7.54 -2.63 17.21
N MET A 119 7.98 -2.10 16.07
CA MET A 119 7.81 -0.71 15.67
C MET A 119 6.98 -0.58 14.38
N ARG A 120 6.26 0.51 14.29
CA ARG A 120 5.51 0.94 13.11
C ARG A 120 5.98 2.33 12.71
N ALA A 121 6.02 2.58 11.41
CA ALA A 121 6.45 3.86 10.88
C ALA A 121 5.60 4.29 9.70
N THR A 122 5.72 5.54 9.33
CA THR A 122 5.07 6.06 8.12
C THR A 122 5.93 7.10 7.44
N LEU A 123 5.59 7.42 6.17
CA LEU A 123 6.22 8.46 5.38
C LEU A 123 5.31 9.69 5.31
N ALA A 124 5.84 10.85 5.71
CA ALA A 124 5.23 12.16 5.53
C ALA A 124 5.88 12.88 4.34
N LEU A 125 5.29 12.70 3.14
CA LEU A 125 5.77 13.25 1.87
C LEU A 125 4.91 14.40 1.38
N LEU A 126 3.59 14.17 1.25
CA LEU A 126 2.67 15.05 0.53
C LEU A 126 2.44 16.39 1.24
N GLU A 127 2.33 17.44 0.44
CA GLU A 127 1.99 18.79 0.84
C GLU A 127 0.73 19.26 0.10
N ARG A 128 0.42 20.55 0.12
CA ARG A 128 -0.79 21.11 -0.56
C ARG A 128 -0.89 20.82 -2.04
N SER A 129 0.24 20.60 -2.72
CA SER A 129 0.25 20.16 -4.12
C SER A 129 -0.33 18.77 -4.34
N ALA A 130 -0.41 17.95 -3.27
CA ALA A 130 -0.79 16.53 -3.30
C ALA A 130 0.00 15.70 -4.34
N SER A 131 1.22 16.14 -4.68
CA SER A 131 2.06 15.48 -5.68
C SER A 131 2.93 14.39 -5.04
N TRP A 132 2.94 13.21 -5.64
CA TRP A 132 3.84 12.11 -5.30
C TRP A 132 5.25 12.26 -5.93
N ASP A 133 5.47 13.29 -6.76
CA ASP A 133 6.80 13.59 -7.28
C ASP A 133 7.67 14.17 -6.15
N PRO A 134 8.81 13.52 -5.79
CA PRO A 134 9.72 14.02 -4.76
C PRO A 134 10.20 15.46 -5.00
N SER A 135 10.32 15.87 -6.26
CA SER A 135 10.73 17.25 -6.61
C SER A 135 9.69 18.31 -6.24
N ALA A 136 8.46 17.90 -5.92
CA ALA A 136 7.39 18.81 -5.48
C ALA A 136 7.46 19.18 -4.00
N VAL A 137 8.34 18.55 -3.21
CA VAL A 137 8.52 18.86 -1.78
C VAL A 137 9.08 20.27 -1.59
N ARG A 138 8.41 21.05 -0.76
CA ARG A 138 8.77 22.47 -0.49
C ARG A 138 9.12 22.75 0.97
N MET A 139 8.66 21.91 1.91
CA MET A 139 8.97 22.04 3.32
C MET A 139 10.48 22.01 3.55
N ASP A 140 11.03 23.02 4.21
CA ASP A 140 12.45 23.08 4.55
C ASP A 140 12.72 22.40 5.91
N ALA A 141 13.91 21.81 6.04
CA ALA A 141 14.51 21.41 7.31
C ALA A 141 15.64 22.39 7.62
N LYS A 142 15.38 23.35 8.53
CA LYS A 142 16.36 24.37 8.87
C LYS A 142 17.42 23.80 9.81
N ALA A 143 18.69 23.83 9.40
CA ALA A 143 19.79 23.43 10.25
C ALA A 143 19.97 24.44 11.40
N VAL A 144 20.02 23.95 12.64
CA VAL A 144 20.20 24.76 13.87
C VAL A 144 21.20 24.01 14.78
N GLY A 145 22.47 24.39 14.71
CA GLY A 145 23.56 23.63 15.35
C GLY A 145 23.63 22.21 14.80
N ASP A 146 23.66 21.22 15.68
CA ASP A 146 23.68 19.79 15.33
C ASP A 146 22.26 19.19 15.12
N CYS A 147 21.23 20.03 15.03
CA CYS A 147 19.84 19.63 14.86
C CYS A 147 19.22 20.22 13.59
N PHE A 148 18.07 19.67 13.21
CA PHE A 148 17.17 20.26 12.22
C PHE A 148 15.92 20.77 12.92
N GLU A 149 15.35 21.88 12.45
CA GLU A 149 14.06 22.39 12.88
C GLU A 149 13.06 22.30 11.72
N LEU A 150 11.92 21.65 11.99
CA LEU A 150 10.83 21.47 11.04
C LEU A 150 9.66 22.38 11.43
N THR A 151 9.14 23.14 10.44
CA THR A 151 7.92 23.94 10.56
C THR A 151 7.11 23.83 9.30
N GLY A 152 5.83 23.53 9.41
CA GLY A 152 4.92 23.33 8.27
C GLY A 152 3.95 22.19 8.49
N GLU A 153 3.42 21.65 7.40
CA GLU A 153 2.45 20.55 7.44
C GLU A 153 2.69 19.53 6.33
N LYS A 154 2.40 18.27 6.63
CA LYS A 154 2.30 17.17 5.67
C LYS A 154 0.88 16.62 5.67
N LEU A 155 0.38 16.28 4.49
CA LEU A 155 -1.00 15.89 4.27
C LEU A 155 -1.11 14.42 3.87
N PHE A 156 -2.25 13.82 4.13
CA PHE A 156 -2.58 12.44 3.75
C PHE A 156 -1.55 11.40 4.21
N VAL A 157 -0.94 11.63 5.39
CA VAL A 157 0.03 10.70 5.98
C VAL A 157 -0.72 9.47 6.48
N GLY A 158 -0.42 8.30 5.91
CA GLY A 158 -1.06 7.05 6.26
C GLY A 158 -0.70 6.59 7.67
N ASP A 159 -1.69 6.14 8.43
CA ASP A 159 -1.53 5.44 9.71
C ASP A 159 -0.67 6.17 10.78
N ALA A 160 -0.53 7.49 10.68
CA ALA A 160 0.37 8.27 11.54
C ALA A 160 0.04 8.14 13.05
N ALA A 161 -1.22 7.90 13.42
CA ALA A 161 -1.62 7.75 14.82
C ALA A 161 -1.14 6.46 15.49
N VAL A 162 -0.77 5.44 14.69
CA VAL A 162 -0.23 4.17 15.20
C VAL A 162 1.27 4.02 14.94
N ALA A 163 1.88 5.00 14.26
CA ALA A 163 3.30 5.02 14.00
C ALA A 163 4.10 5.41 15.25
N ASP A 164 5.20 4.72 15.52
CA ASP A 164 6.14 5.04 16.58
C ASP A 164 7.07 6.18 16.17
N PHE A 165 7.34 6.31 14.86
CA PHE A 165 8.05 7.43 14.25
C PHE A 165 7.56 7.70 12.82
N ILE A 166 7.86 8.90 12.33
CA ILE A 166 7.50 9.38 11.00
C ILE A 166 8.78 9.71 10.24
N ILE A 167 8.97 9.15 9.04
CA ILE A 167 10.01 9.62 8.14
C ILE A 167 9.45 10.84 7.40
N VAL A 168 10.06 12.00 7.62
CA VAL A 168 9.64 13.26 7.01
C VAL A 168 10.54 13.56 5.83
N ALA A 169 9.94 13.65 4.64
CA ALA A 169 10.61 14.19 3.46
C ALA A 169 10.51 15.71 3.50
N ALA A 170 11.61 16.38 3.76
CA ALA A 170 11.76 17.81 3.57
C ALA A 170 12.65 18.05 2.35
N ARG A 171 12.80 19.30 1.88
CA ARG A 171 13.60 19.60 0.71
C ARG A 171 15.01 19.02 0.87
N ASP A 172 15.37 18.13 -0.05
CA ASP A 172 16.67 17.45 -0.14
C ASP A 172 17.10 16.62 1.09
N VAL A 173 16.22 16.38 2.07
CA VAL A 173 16.55 15.57 3.25
C VAL A 173 15.41 14.62 3.65
N LEU A 174 15.80 13.49 4.26
CA LEU A 174 14.91 12.53 4.93
C LEU A 174 15.29 12.48 6.40
N LEU A 175 14.33 12.72 7.28
CA LEU A 175 14.53 12.78 8.73
C LEU A 175 13.60 11.80 9.45
N VAL A 176 14.10 11.10 10.45
CA VAL A 176 13.29 10.32 11.39
C VAL A 176 12.79 11.23 12.50
N VAL A 177 11.49 11.29 12.71
CA VAL A 177 10.85 12.12 13.74
C VAL A 177 10.01 11.21 14.62
N PRO A 178 10.36 11.04 15.92
CA PRO A 178 9.51 10.30 16.85
C PRO A 178 8.09 10.89 16.89
N SER A 179 7.06 10.05 16.88
CA SER A 179 5.66 10.51 16.79
C SER A 179 5.20 11.34 18.01
N LYS A 180 5.94 11.26 19.13
CA LYS A 180 5.68 12.03 20.35
C LYS A 180 6.57 13.27 20.49
N SER A 181 7.23 13.73 19.42
CA SER A 181 8.08 14.91 19.45
C SER A 181 7.31 16.16 19.86
N PRO A 182 7.85 17.02 20.75
CA PRO A 182 7.24 18.28 21.08
C PRO A 182 7.02 19.16 19.82
N GLY A 183 5.84 19.76 19.68
CA GLY A 183 5.48 20.57 18.52
C GLY A 183 4.90 19.77 17.34
N LEU A 184 4.85 18.42 17.41
CA LEU A 184 4.19 17.58 16.42
C LEU A 184 2.72 17.38 16.80
N THR A 185 1.82 17.62 15.84
CA THR A 185 0.37 17.44 16.03
C THR A 185 -0.21 16.61 14.89
N LEU A 186 -1.03 15.61 15.24
CA LEU A 186 -1.77 14.77 14.30
C LEU A 186 -3.24 15.18 14.27
N THR A 187 -3.79 15.38 13.07
CA THR A 187 -5.22 15.61 12.87
C THR A 187 -5.75 14.59 11.88
N ALA A 188 -6.73 13.79 12.28
CA ALA A 188 -7.36 12.81 11.39
C ALA A 188 -7.97 13.50 10.16
N THR A 189 -7.74 12.93 8.99
CA THR A 189 -8.31 13.36 7.71
C THR A 189 -9.34 12.33 7.27
N PRO A 190 -10.63 12.67 7.17
CA PRO A 190 -11.64 11.73 6.70
C PRO A 190 -11.32 11.22 5.29
N GLY A 191 -11.39 9.92 5.10
CA GLY A 191 -11.15 9.25 3.82
C GLY A 191 -12.32 8.37 3.41
N VAL A 192 -12.41 8.05 2.12
CA VAL A 192 -13.40 7.11 1.59
C VAL A 192 -13.09 5.68 2.01
N ASP A 193 -11.80 5.31 2.00
CA ASP A 193 -11.32 4.01 2.47
C ASP A 193 -11.29 3.98 4.00
N LEU A 194 -12.15 3.16 4.59
CA LEU A 194 -12.27 3.01 6.03
C LEU A 194 -11.22 2.07 6.64
N THR A 195 -10.50 1.35 5.81
CA THR A 195 -9.48 0.37 6.23
C THR A 195 -8.08 0.98 6.34
N ARG A 196 -7.90 2.22 5.83
CA ARG A 196 -6.68 3.03 5.93
C ARG A 196 -7.01 4.39 6.51
N ARG A 197 -6.27 4.79 7.52
CA ARG A 197 -6.46 6.10 8.15
C ARG A 197 -5.43 7.08 7.66
N LEU A 198 -5.88 8.29 7.34
CA LEU A 198 -5.04 9.38 6.86
C LEU A 198 -5.01 10.52 7.87
N TYR A 199 -3.88 11.20 7.93
CA TYR A 199 -3.67 12.28 8.88
C TYR A 199 -3.00 13.48 8.21
N ARG A 200 -3.33 14.66 8.69
CA ARG A 200 -2.48 15.84 8.58
C ARG A 200 -1.51 15.83 9.74
N VAL A 201 -0.22 15.97 9.45
CA VAL A 201 0.86 16.08 10.43
C VAL A 201 1.38 17.51 10.39
N SER A 202 1.24 18.24 11.48
CA SER A 202 1.69 19.63 11.62
C SER A 202 2.94 19.68 12.51
N PHE A 203 3.89 20.51 12.13
CA PHE A 203 5.17 20.69 12.79
C PHE A 203 5.30 22.16 13.21
N ASP A 204 5.36 22.44 14.51
CA ASP A 204 5.65 23.77 15.08
C ASP A 204 7.03 23.73 15.74
N ARG A 205 8.06 24.10 14.96
CA ARG A 205 9.46 24.12 15.39
C ARG A 205 9.93 22.80 16.01
N VAL A 206 9.52 21.68 15.41
CA VAL A 206 9.94 20.34 15.86
C VAL A 206 11.44 20.18 15.65
N LYS A 207 12.16 19.91 16.73
CA LYS A 207 13.60 19.67 16.68
C LYS A 207 13.90 18.21 16.45
N VAL A 208 14.77 17.94 15.48
CA VAL A 208 15.22 16.60 15.07
C VAL A 208 16.73 16.55 15.20
N SER A 209 17.25 15.54 15.89
CA SER A 209 18.69 15.35 16.05
C SER A 209 19.39 15.13 14.71
N GLY A 210 20.61 15.58 14.54
CA GLY A 210 21.43 15.27 13.37
C GLY A 210 21.68 13.75 13.21
N GLY A 211 21.66 12.99 14.29
CA GLY A 211 21.72 11.52 14.26
C GLY A 211 20.51 10.84 13.61
N ASP A 212 19.38 11.55 13.51
CA ASP A 212 18.14 11.07 12.88
C ASP A 212 18.02 11.48 11.40
N LEU A 213 19.07 12.07 10.83
CA LEU A 213 19.18 12.31 9.40
C LEU A 213 19.46 10.96 8.69
N LEU A 214 18.52 10.49 7.86
CA LEU A 214 18.68 9.28 7.06
C LEU A 214 19.51 9.52 5.81
N ALA A 215 19.17 10.57 5.06
CA ALA A 215 19.85 10.92 3.81
C ALA A 215 19.61 12.38 3.43
N LYS A 216 20.49 12.90 2.57
CA LYS A 216 20.30 14.19 1.89
C LYS A 216 20.77 14.17 0.44
N GLY A 217 20.31 15.14 -0.36
CA GLY A 217 20.65 15.29 -1.76
C GLY A 217 20.20 14.09 -2.59
N ASP A 218 21.04 13.67 -3.53
CA ASP A 218 20.72 12.57 -4.46
C ASP A 218 20.45 11.24 -3.77
N ARG A 219 21.09 11.00 -2.61
CA ARG A 219 20.81 9.78 -1.83
C ARG A 219 19.38 9.78 -1.29
N ALA A 220 18.87 10.92 -0.85
CA ALA A 220 17.49 11.05 -0.36
C ALA A 220 16.48 10.87 -1.50
N SER A 221 16.70 11.51 -2.65
CA SER A 221 15.81 11.40 -3.81
C SER A 221 15.78 10.00 -4.40
N THR A 222 16.93 9.33 -4.50
CA THR A 222 17.05 7.94 -4.98
C THR A 222 16.33 6.96 -4.06
N ALA A 223 16.55 7.07 -2.74
CA ALA A 223 15.87 6.22 -1.76
C ALA A 223 14.35 6.41 -1.78
N LEU A 224 13.89 7.66 -1.90
CA LEU A 224 12.48 7.98 -1.98
C LEU A 224 11.84 7.43 -3.25
N ALA A 225 12.49 7.58 -4.42
CA ALA A 225 12.01 7.02 -5.67
C ALA A 225 11.89 5.49 -5.60
N ARG A 226 12.90 4.81 -5.03
CA ARG A 226 12.88 3.35 -4.82
C ARG A 226 11.72 2.92 -3.92
N ALA A 227 11.51 3.61 -2.79
CA ALA A 227 10.43 3.28 -1.87
C ALA A 227 9.04 3.47 -2.51
N LEU A 228 8.86 4.53 -3.29
CA LEU A 228 7.62 4.79 -4.02
C LEU A 228 7.37 3.72 -5.09
N ASP A 229 8.39 3.26 -5.81
CA ASP A 229 8.25 2.22 -6.81
C ASP A 229 7.92 0.85 -6.18
N ILE A 230 8.57 0.47 -5.08
CA ILE A 230 8.23 -0.76 -4.34
C ILE A 230 6.81 -0.70 -3.80
N ALA A 231 6.41 0.44 -3.22
CA ALA A 231 5.07 0.62 -2.70
C ALA A 231 4.00 0.61 -3.81
N ALA A 232 4.27 1.23 -4.96
CA ALA A 232 3.34 1.23 -6.10
C ALA A 232 3.17 -0.17 -6.71
N ALA A 233 4.25 -0.95 -6.82
CA ALA A 233 4.18 -2.36 -7.27
C ALA A 233 3.40 -3.22 -6.27
N GLY A 234 3.70 -3.10 -4.98
CA GLY A 234 2.99 -3.82 -3.92
C GLY A 234 1.50 -3.47 -3.87
N LEU A 235 1.16 -2.18 -4.00
CA LEU A 235 -0.23 -1.73 -4.09
C LEU A 235 -0.94 -2.29 -5.33
N SER A 236 -0.23 -2.41 -6.47
CA SER A 236 -0.80 -3.00 -7.68
C SER A 236 -1.18 -4.47 -7.45
N ALA A 237 -0.34 -5.24 -6.76
CA ALA A 237 -0.64 -6.61 -6.39
C ALA A 237 -1.80 -6.70 -5.37
N GLU A 238 -1.84 -5.83 -4.38
CA GLU A 238 -2.96 -5.73 -3.43
C GLU A 238 -4.29 -5.41 -4.14
N MET A 239 -4.27 -4.51 -5.13
CA MET A 239 -5.45 -4.20 -5.94
C MET A 239 -5.94 -5.43 -6.71
N VAL A 240 -5.04 -6.27 -7.22
CA VAL A 240 -5.40 -7.54 -7.89
C VAL A 240 -6.18 -8.44 -6.94
N GLY A 241 -5.71 -8.60 -5.70
CA GLY A 241 -6.42 -9.40 -4.69
C GLY A 241 -7.82 -8.86 -4.39
N GLY A 242 -7.94 -7.55 -4.23
CA GLY A 242 -9.25 -6.91 -4.04
C GLY A 242 -10.21 -7.09 -5.22
N MET A 243 -9.70 -6.97 -6.46
CA MET A 243 -10.48 -7.24 -7.67
C MET A 243 -10.89 -8.72 -7.78
N GLN A 244 -9.99 -9.64 -7.43
CA GLN A 244 -10.30 -11.07 -7.42
C GLN A 244 -11.45 -11.38 -6.47
N GLN A 245 -11.43 -10.82 -5.27
CA GLN A 245 -12.53 -11.00 -4.31
C GLN A 245 -13.85 -10.39 -4.80
N LEU A 246 -13.81 -9.22 -5.44
CA LEU A 246 -15.00 -8.65 -6.09
C LEU A 246 -15.57 -9.55 -7.19
N LEU A 247 -14.70 -10.15 -8.01
CA LEU A 247 -15.11 -11.11 -9.03
C LEU A 247 -15.80 -12.32 -8.40
N ASP A 248 -15.20 -12.92 -7.37
CA ASP A 248 -15.73 -14.09 -6.68
C ASP A 248 -17.10 -13.80 -6.05
N LEU A 249 -17.24 -12.67 -5.34
CA LEU A 249 -18.50 -12.20 -4.76
C LEU A 249 -19.57 -11.96 -5.84
N THR A 250 -19.19 -11.34 -6.95
CA THR A 250 -20.11 -11.00 -8.04
C THR A 250 -20.62 -12.24 -8.75
N VAL A 251 -19.73 -13.19 -9.05
CA VAL A 251 -20.08 -14.47 -9.68
C VAL A 251 -20.95 -15.31 -8.76
N SER A 252 -20.61 -15.40 -7.46
CA SER A 252 -21.41 -16.10 -6.47
C SER A 252 -22.83 -15.53 -6.37
N TYR A 253 -22.93 -14.20 -6.29
CA TYR A 253 -24.24 -13.51 -6.29
C TYR A 253 -25.01 -13.77 -7.57
N ALA A 254 -24.39 -13.69 -8.74
CA ALA A 254 -25.05 -13.96 -10.02
C ALA A 254 -25.57 -15.39 -10.16
N LYS A 255 -24.92 -16.37 -9.53
CA LYS A 255 -25.35 -17.77 -9.50
C LYS A 255 -26.52 -18.04 -8.57
N THR A 256 -26.68 -17.25 -7.52
CA THR A 256 -27.67 -17.49 -6.46
C THR A 256 -28.89 -16.56 -6.52
N ARG A 257 -28.72 -15.29 -6.94
CA ARG A 257 -29.80 -14.32 -7.01
C ARG A 257 -30.77 -14.62 -8.13
N THR A 258 -32.06 -14.72 -7.80
CA THR A 258 -33.13 -14.98 -8.76
C THR A 258 -33.93 -13.69 -9.01
N GLN A 259 -34.14 -13.36 -10.30
CA GLN A 259 -35.07 -12.34 -10.78
C GLN A 259 -35.66 -12.79 -12.13
N PHE A 260 -36.86 -12.33 -12.46
CA PHE A 260 -37.56 -12.73 -13.69
C PHE A 260 -37.66 -14.24 -13.88
N GLY A 261 -37.86 -14.98 -12.79
CA GLY A 261 -38.08 -16.43 -12.78
C GLY A 261 -36.83 -17.31 -12.94
N ARG A 262 -35.62 -16.72 -12.99
CA ARG A 262 -34.35 -17.47 -13.12
C ARG A 262 -33.19 -16.74 -12.46
N THR A 263 -32.03 -17.40 -12.29
CA THR A 263 -30.83 -16.77 -11.76
C THR A 263 -30.35 -15.64 -12.67
N ILE A 264 -29.89 -14.54 -12.08
CA ILE A 264 -29.43 -13.37 -12.88
C ILE A 264 -28.20 -13.71 -13.74
N GLY A 265 -27.37 -14.66 -13.31
CA GLY A 265 -26.22 -15.17 -14.09
C GLY A 265 -26.61 -15.91 -15.37
N SER A 266 -27.90 -16.23 -15.59
CA SER A 266 -28.38 -16.78 -16.85
C SER A 266 -28.60 -15.73 -17.96
N PHE A 267 -28.54 -14.43 -17.61
CA PHE A 267 -28.66 -13.34 -18.59
C PHE A 267 -27.31 -12.97 -19.18
N GLN A 268 -27.20 -12.89 -20.49
CA GLN A 268 -25.95 -12.56 -21.19
C GLN A 268 -25.33 -11.23 -20.72
N ALA A 269 -26.14 -10.21 -20.45
CA ALA A 269 -25.66 -8.92 -19.95
C ALA A 269 -24.91 -9.02 -18.62
N VAL A 270 -25.31 -9.95 -17.74
CA VAL A 270 -24.60 -10.25 -16.46
C VAL A 270 -23.35 -11.08 -16.71
N GLN A 271 -23.46 -12.11 -17.60
CA GLN A 271 -22.32 -12.95 -17.96
C GLN A 271 -21.17 -12.13 -18.56
N HIS A 272 -21.48 -11.24 -19.52
CA HIS A 272 -20.47 -10.39 -20.16
C HIS A 272 -19.78 -9.48 -19.13
N ARG A 273 -20.52 -8.88 -18.21
CA ARG A 273 -19.90 -8.09 -17.12
C ARG A 273 -18.96 -8.90 -16.24
N CYS A 274 -19.32 -10.15 -15.92
CA CYS A 274 -18.41 -11.03 -15.16
C CYS A 274 -17.15 -11.40 -15.96
N VAL A 275 -17.28 -11.58 -17.29
CA VAL A 275 -16.13 -11.86 -18.17
C VAL A 275 -15.24 -10.62 -18.32
N ASP A 276 -15.82 -9.44 -18.49
CA ASP A 276 -15.08 -8.18 -18.54
C ASP A 276 -14.33 -7.95 -17.22
N LEU A 277 -14.98 -8.21 -16.08
CA LEU A 277 -14.35 -8.15 -14.77
C LEU A 277 -13.17 -9.13 -14.64
N PHE A 278 -13.34 -10.37 -15.10
CA PHE A 278 -12.26 -11.35 -15.14
C PHE A 278 -11.08 -10.88 -15.99
N ALA A 279 -11.33 -10.30 -17.16
CA ALA A 279 -10.28 -9.76 -18.04
C ALA A 279 -9.52 -8.60 -17.36
N LEU A 280 -10.20 -7.72 -16.60
CA LEU A 280 -9.56 -6.66 -15.84
C LEU A 280 -8.63 -7.23 -14.74
N VAL A 281 -9.08 -8.27 -14.02
CA VAL A 281 -8.27 -8.94 -12.98
C VAL A 281 -7.01 -9.53 -13.57
N GLU A 282 -7.12 -10.34 -14.63
CA GLU A 282 -5.98 -11.03 -15.22
C GLU A 282 -4.98 -10.08 -15.90
N GLY A 283 -5.48 -9.02 -16.55
CA GLY A 283 -4.63 -7.98 -17.10
C GLY A 283 -3.83 -7.24 -16.00
N ALA A 284 -4.48 -6.90 -14.88
CA ALA A 284 -3.82 -6.26 -13.76
C ALA A 284 -2.83 -7.20 -13.06
N ARG A 285 -3.18 -8.49 -12.90
CA ARG A 285 -2.31 -9.52 -12.32
C ARG A 285 -1.02 -9.64 -13.13
N SER A 286 -1.13 -9.77 -14.43
CA SER A 286 0.03 -9.89 -15.33
C SER A 286 0.95 -8.69 -15.21
N ALA A 287 0.41 -7.46 -15.19
CA ALA A 287 1.19 -6.24 -15.05
C ALA A 287 1.85 -6.12 -13.66
N ALA A 288 1.13 -6.43 -12.57
CA ALA A 288 1.63 -6.35 -11.21
C ALA A 288 2.78 -7.34 -10.95
N TYR A 289 2.64 -8.60 -11.38
CA TYR A 289 3.70 -9.60 -11.23
C TYR A 289 4.90 -9.30 -12.13
N TYR A 290 4.70 -8.75 -13.33
CA TYR A 290 5.83 -8.29 -14.15
C TYR A 290 6.57 -7.13 -13.47
N ALA A 291 5.87 -6.16 -12.88
CA ALA A 291 6.50 -5.07 -12.15
C ALA A 291 7.30 -5.58 -10.93
N ALA A 292 6.74 -6.52 -10.18
CA ALA A 292 7.45 -7.17 -9.07
C ALA A 292 8.69 -7.92 -9.54
N TRP A 293 8.61 -8.67 -10.64
CA TRP A 293 9.75 -9.35 -11.23
C TRP A 293 10.83 -8.35 -11.67
N ALA A 294 10.44 -7.28 -12.35
CA ALA A 294 11.39 -6.26 -12.82
C ALA A 294 12.13 -5.59 -11.66
N LEU A 295 11.46 -5.31 -10.54
CA LEU A 295 12.09 -4.74 -9.34
C LEU A 295 13.23 -5.62 -8.77
N GLY A 296 13.14 -6.93 -8.94
CA GLY A 296 14.14 -7.87 -8.46
C GLY A 296 15.21 -8.26 -9.50
N HIS A 297 14.94 -8.11 -10.81
CA HIS A 297 15.76 -8.69 -11.86
C HIS A 297 16.19 -7.71 -12.95
N ASP A 298 15.48 -6.61 -13.15
CA ASP A 298 15.78 -5.63 -14.21
C ASP A 298 15.51 -4.21 -13.71
N ALA A 299 16.52 -3.66 -13.03
CA ALA A 299 16.44 -2.31 -12.47
C ALA A 299 16.17 -1.22 -13.52
N SER A 300 16.51 -1.45 -14.80
CA SER A 300 16.31 -0.50 -15.89
C SER A 300 14.85 -0.48 -16.36
N ALA A 301 14.19 -1.63 -16.41
CA ALA A 301 12.79 -1.77 -16.79
C ALA A 301 11.83 -1.48 -15.63
N ALA A 302 12.28 -1.61 -14.38
CA ALA A 302 11.42 -1.54 -13.20
C ALA A 302 10.57 -0.26 -13.11
N PRO A 303 11.10 0.98 -13.28
CA PRO A 303 10.27 2.20 -13.16
C PRO A 303 9.14 2.26 -14.19
N LEU A 304 9.38 1.78 -15.41
CA LEU A 304 8.37 1.70 -16.47
C LEU A 304 7.32 0.63 -16.12
N ALA A 305 7.76 -0.58 -15.77
CA ALA A 305 6.89 -1.70 -15.42
C ALA A 305 5.97 -1.36 -14.25
N VAL A 306 6.52 -0.74 -13.19
CA VAL A 306 5.76 -0.27 -12.01
C VAL A 306 4.72 0.76 -12.42
N SER A 307 5.09 1.72 -13.27
CA SER A 307 4.15 2.76 -13.70
C SER A 307 3.02 2.19 -14.56
N VAL A 308 3.31 1.21 -15.43
CA VAL A 308 2.28 0.49 -16.21
C VAL A 308 1.35 -0.27 -15.29
N ALA A 309 1.90 -1.04 -14.34
CA ALA A 309 1.10 -1.84 -13.39
C ALA A 309 0.18 -0.96 -12.54
N LYS A 310 0.71 0.13 -11.96
CA LYS A 310 -0.07 1.00 -11.08
C LYS A 310 -1.14 1.78 -11.84
N ALA A 311 -0.84 2.29 -13.05
CA ALA A 311 -1.84 2.96 -13.88
C ALA A 311 -2.99 2.02 -14.26
N TRP A 312 -2.66 0.80 -14.72
CA TRP A 312 -3.66 -0.18 -15.12
C TRP A 312 -4.48 -0.67 -13.92
N ALA A 313 -3.83 -1.09 -12.83
CA ALA A 313 -4.52 -1.59 -11.65
C ALA A 313 -5.45 -0.54 -11.02
N SER A 314 -5.09 0.75 -11.06
CA SER A 314 -5.93 1.84 -10.55
C SER A 314 -7.25 1.96 -11.32
N ASP A 315 -7.18 2.00 -12.64
CA ASP A 315 -8.37 2.08 -13.49
C ASP A 315 -9.19 0.78 -13.43
N ALA A 316 -8.52 -0.37 -13.49
CA ALA A 316 -9.15 -1.68 -13.45
C ALA A 316 -9.91 -1.92 -12.14
N TYR A 317 -9.31 -1.58 -10.99
CA TYR A 317 -9.96 -1.81 -9.70
C TYR A 317 -11.19 -0.90 -9.49
N ARG A 318 -11.12 0.35 -9.94
CA ARG A 318 -12.28 1.24 -9.94
C ARG A 318 -13.42 0.67 -10.79
N GLU A 319 -13.12 0.20 -12.02
CA GLU A 319 -14.12 -0.38 -12.91
C GLU A 319 -14.65 -1.73 -12.40
N ALA A 320 -13.79 -2.54 -11.76
CA ALA A 320 -14.21 -3.75 -11.10
C ALA A 320 -15.24 -3.48 -9.99
N GLY A 321 -15.00 -2.46 -9.18
CA GLY A 321 -15.94 -2.01 -8.16
C GLY A 321 -17.26 -1.52 -8.75
N ASN A 322 -17.23 -0.71 -9.81
CA ASN A 322 -18.42 -0.26 -10.53
C ASN A 322 -19.24 -1.45 -11.07
N SER A 323 -18.59 -2.40 -11.71
CA SER A 323 -19.23 -3.59 -12.30
C SER A 323 -19.84 -4.49 -11.24
N ALA A 324 -19.12 -4.73 -10.13
CA ALA A 324 -19.60 -5.55 -9.02
C ALA A 324 -20.87 -4.97 -8.39
N ILE A 325 -20.85 -3.66 -8.10
CA ILE A 325 -22.02 -2.95 -7.55
C ILE A 325 -23.18 -2.97 -8.53
N GLN A 326 -22.93 -2.74 -9.83
CA GLN A 326 -23.96 -2.75 -10.86
C GLN A 326 -24.64 -4.12 -10.99
N VAL A 327 -23.88 -5.23 -10.96
CA VAL A 327 -24.45 -6.59 -11.02
C VAL A 327 -25.26 -6.90 -9.77
N GLN A 328 -24.83 -6.45 -8.59
CA GLN A 328 -25.53 -6.68 -7.34
C GLN A 328 -26.73 -5.72 -7.13
N GLY A 329 -26.79 -4.64 -7.92
CA GLY A 329 -27.85 -3.65 -7.85
C GLY A 329 -27.91 -2.94 -6.52
N GLY A 330 -29.11 -2.66 -6.01
CA GLY A 330 -29.30 -1.99 -4.72
C GLY A 330 -28.60 -2.67 -3.55
N MET A 331 -28.49 -4.01 -3.56
CA MET A 331 -27.78 -4.77 -2.54
C MET A 331 -26.29 -4.44 -2.48
N GLY A 332 -25.65 -4.15 -3.62
CA GLY A 332 -24.23 -3.81 -3.67
C GLY A 332 -23.85 -2.53 -2.91
N PHE A 333 -24.81 -1.68 -2.62
CA PHE A 333 -24.62 -0.43 -1.86
C PHE A 333 -25.06 -0.51 -0.40
N THR A 334 -25.72 -1.59 0.02
CA THR A 334 -26.14 -1.72 1.41
C THR A 334 -24.92 -1.93 2.32
N TRP A 335 -25.01 -1.48 3.57
CA TRP A 335 -23.91 -1.59 4.52
C TRP A 335 -23.55 -3.05 4.83
N GLU A 336 -24.50 -3.96 4.75
CA GLU A 336 -24.34 -5.41 5.00
C GLU A 336 -23.56 -6.12 3.90
N ASN A 337 -23.47 -5.53 2.71
CA ASN A 337 -22.74 -6.10 1.57
C ASN A 337 -21.27 -5.71 1.61
N ASP A 338 -20.37 -6.63 1.30
CA ASP A 338 -18.93 -6.39 1.36
C ASP A 338 -18.38 -5.68 0.11
N ALA A 339 -19.07 -5.70 -1.02
CA ALA A 339 -18.59 -5.15 -2.29
C ALA A 339 -18.25 -3.64 -2.17
N HIS A 340 -19.05 -2.88 -1.40
CA HIS A 340 -18.77 -1.45 -1.23
C HIS A 340 -17.47 -1.17 -0.45
N LEU A 341 -17.00 -2.07 0.41
CA LEU A 341 -15.73 -1.91 1.13
C LEU A 341 -14.55 -2.02 0.16
N TYR A 342 -14.61 -2.98 -0.76
CA TYR A 342 -13.61 -3.12 -1.84
C TYR A 342 -13.65 -1.92 -2.79
N TYR A 343 -14.83 -1.40 -3.14
CA TYR A 343 -14.95 -0.19 -3.94
C TYR A 343 -14.32 1.03 -3.25
N ARG A 344 -14.53 1.19 -1.95
CA ARG A 344 -13.88 2.24 -1.14
C ARG A 344 -12.36 2.08 -1.11
N ARG A 345 -11.86 0.85 -0.94
CA ARG A 345 -10.42 0.54 -1.00
C ARG A 345 -9.85 0.85 -2.38
N ALA A 346 -10.58 0.56 -3.47
CA ALA A 346 -10.18 0.91 -4.83
C ALA A 346 -9.92 2.41 -4.97
N LYS A 347 -10.83 3.24 -4.46
CA LYS A 347 -10.70 4.71 -4.51
C LYS A 347 -9.53 5.23 -3.67
N GLY A 348 -9.27 4.65 -2.50
CA GLY A 348 -8.12 4.99 -1.66
C GLY A 348 -6.80 4.57 -2.32
N SER A 349 -6.72 3.34 -2.81
CA SER A 349 -5.52 2.78 -3.43
C SER A 349 -5.18 3.43 -4.78
N GLU A 350 -6.18 3.92 -5.54
CA GLU A 350 -6.00 4.69 -6.77
C GLU A 350 -5.08 5.90 -6.53
N LEU A 351 -5.29 6.63 -5.44
CA LEU A 351 -4.58 7.88 -5.14
C LEU A 351 -3.22 7.67 -4.44
N LEU A 352 -3.04 6.54 -3.76
CA LEU A 352 -1.83 6.27 -2.99
C LEU A 352 -0.66 5.93 -3.92
N CYS A 353 0.51 6.53 -3.69
CA CYS A 353 1.72 6.43 -4.52
C CYS A 353 1.54 6.87 -5.98
N GLY A 354 0.60 7.79 -6.25
CA GLY A 354 0.31 8.31 -7.59
C GLY A 354 -0.89 7.63 -8.27
N ASP A 355 -1.73 8.43 -8.88
CA ASP A 355 -2.87 7.96 -9.66
C ASP A 355 -2.48 7.50 -11.07
N ALA A 356 -3.45 7.03 -11.84
CA ALA A 356 -3.22 6.57 -13.21
C ALA A 356 -2.65 7.68 -14.12
N THR A 357 -3.03 8.96 -13.90
CA THR A 357 -2.50 10.08 -14.67
C THR A 357 -1.04 10.33 -14.35
N PHE A 358 -0.68 10.37 -13.08
CA PHE A 358 0.71 10.51 -12.63
C PHE A 358 1.61 9.43 -13.24
N HIS A 359 1.18 8.17 -13.22
CA HIS A 359 1.97 7.07 -13.77
C HIS A 359 2.04 7.09 -15.30
N ARG A 360 0.96 7.51 -16.02
CA ARG A 360 1.00 7.72 -17.47
C ARG A 360 1.97 8.84 -17.86
N ASP A 361 2.04 9.92 -17.08
CA ASP A 361 3.03 10.98 -17.30
C ASP A 361 4.46 10.47 -17.13
N ARG A 362 4.71 9.59 -16.12
CA ARG A 362 6.00 8.92 -15.96
C ARG A 362 6.35 8.05 -17.18
N ILE A 363 5.40 7.25 -17.67
CA ILE A 363 5.57 6.44 -18.87
C ILE A 363 5.88 7.35 -20.08
N GLY A 364 5.14 8.42 -20.27
CA GLY A 364 5.35 9.37 -21.35
C GLY A 364 6.74 10.02 -21.36
N LYS A 365 7.33 10.23 -20.17
CA LYS A 365 8.71 10.74 -20.05
C LYS A 365 9.76 9.71 -20.48
N THR A 366 9.53 8.41 -20.29
CA THR A 366 10.48 7.35 -20.70
C THR A 366 10.43 7.02 -22.19
N LEU A 367 9.36 7.44 -22.90
CA LEU A 367 9.20 7.21 -24.34
C LEU A 367 9.78 8.36 -25.19
N ARG A 368 10.26 9.42 -24.58
CA ARG A 368 10.90 10.59 -25.22
C ARG A 368 12.41 10.46 -25.20
#